data_bf0ca13999b58bb7bd8bf08f30734d31
#
_entry.id   bf0ca13999b58bb7bd8bf08f30734d31
#
_cell.length_a   1.000
_cell.length_b   1.000
_cell.length_c   1.000
_cell.angle_alpha   90.00
_cell.angle_beta   90.00
_cell.angle_gamma   90.00
#
_symmetry.space_group_name_H-M   'P 1'
#
loop_
_entity.id
_entity.type
_entity.pdbx_description
1 polymer ?
#
loop_
_entity_poly.entity_id
_entity_poly.type
_entity_poly.pdbx_seq_one_letter_code
_entity_poly.pdbx_strand_id
1 'polypeptide(L)'
;MLDEYTAAGGDAAHYRTSEAYLYDLTVFAMSGTKLPYLRDLTDLVAPGAHLLDYGCGIGSDGLRLIEAGYRVSFADFDNPSTRYLRWRLRERGLDAPVYDLDRERPPAGHDAVYAFDVIEHVPDAFGFLAELEACADLVCVNFLRETPDEAIALHRELPVRRLLAHAASRRLLRYRRYHGRSHLVLYRPGRGSLRSRAALAAGRLRS
;
A
#
# COMPACT_ATOMS: atom_id res chain seq x y z
N MET A 1 -11.29 19.54 2.79
CA MET A 1 -10.85 18.41 1.95
C MET A 1 -11.62 18.33 0.63
N LEU A 2 -12.94 18.07 0.60
CA LEU A 2 -13.70 17.97 -0.66
C LEU A 2 -13.65 19.27 -1.47
N ASP A 3 -13.74 20.43 -0.81
CA ASP A 3 -13.63 21.76 -1.44
C ASP A 3 -12.23 22.01 -2.01
N GLU A 4 -11.16 21.62 -1.31
CA GLU A 4 -9.78 21.70 -1.80
C GLU A 4 -9.53 20.75 -2.98
N TYR A 5 -10.07 19.54 -2.92
CA TYR A 5 -10.00 18.57 -4.00
C TYR A 5 -10.67 19.11 -5.28
N THR A 6 -11.87 19.69 -5.12
CA THR A 6 -12.61 20.29 -6.24
C THR A 6 -11.87 21.51 -6.80
N ALA A 7 -11.28 22.33 -5.93
CA ALA A 7 -10.47 23.50 -6.32
C ALA A 7 -9.15 23.10 -7.01
N ALA A 8 -8.57 21.97 -6.66
CA ALA A 8 -7.36 21.41 -7.30
C ALA A 8 -7.64 20.67 -8.63
N GLY A 9 -8.88 20.71 -9.13
CA GLY A 9 -9.25 20.08 -10.39
C GLY A 9 -9.56 18.59 -10.31
N GLY A 10 -9.77 18.08 -9.08
CA GLY A 10 -10.18 16.69 -8.87
C GLY A 10 -9.13 15.64 -9.25
N ASP A 11 -7.83 15.98 -9.19
CA ASP A 11 -6.75 15.17 -9.77
C ASP A 11 -5.66 14.81 -8.73
N ALA A 12 -4.70 14.01 -9.17
CA ALA A 12 -3.47 13.65 -8.46
C ALA A 12 -2.71 14.86 -7.87
N ALA A 13 -2.94 16.08 -8.40
CA ALA A 13 -2.44 17.34 -7.86
C ALA A 13 -2.84 17.56 -6.39
N HIS A 14 -4.03 17.11 -5.96
CA HIS A 14 -4.46 17.23 -4.58
C HIS A 14 -3.50 16.52 -3.61
N TYR A 15 -3.13 15.26 -3.91
CA TYR A 15 -2.20 14.49 -3.06
C TYR A 15 -0.78 15.05 -3.04
N ARG A 16 -0.43 15.87 -4.05
CA ARG A 16 0.89 16.50 -4.17
C ARG A 16 1.02 17.80 -3.40
N THR A 17 -0.09 18.51 -3.17
CA THR A 17 -0.05 19.89 -2.66
C THR A 17 -0.84 20.10 -1.38
N SER A 18 -1.84 19.24 -1.06
CA SER A 18 -2.72 19.44 0.08
C SER A 18 -2.02 19.22 1.41
N GLU A 19 -2.04 20.25 2.26
CA GLU A 19 -1.65 20.14 3.66
C GLU A 19 -2.78 19.55 4.52
N ALA A 20 -4.04 19.74 4.13
CA ALA A 20 -5.19 19.17 4.83
C ALA A 20 -5.18 17.63 4.79
N TYR A 21 -4.72 17.05 3.68
CA TYR A 21 -4.57 15.60 3.54
C TYR A 21 -3.65 14.97 4.61
N LEU A 22 -2.69 15.73 5.13
CA LEU A 22 -1.82 15.29 6.22
C LEU A 22 -2.60 15.01 7.52
N TYR A 23 -3.63 15.81 7.81
CA TYR A 23 -4.50 15.58 8.98
C TYR A 23 -5.34 14.33 8.80
N ASP A 24 -5.88 14.09 7.59
CA ASP A 24 -6.66 12.89 7.30
C ASP A 24 -5.82 11.63 7.43
N LEU A 25 -4.60 11.63 6.90
CA LEU A 25 -3.65 10.53 7.07
C LEU A 25 -3.33 10.27 8.54
N THR A 26 -3.24 11.34 9.36
CA THR A 26 -2.99 11.22 10.80
C THR A 26 -4.17 10.59 11.51
N VAL A 27 -5.38 11.06 11.25
CA VAL A 27 -6.63 10.51 11.84
C VAL A 27 -6.79 9.04 11.41
N PHE A 28 -6.56 8.75 10.13
CA PHE A 28 -6.66 7.39 9.61
C PHE A 28 -5.63 6.44 10.24
N ALA A 29 -4.38 6.89 10.43
CA ALA A 29 -3.36 6.12 11.12
C ALA A 29 -3.73 5.82 12.59
N MET A 30 -4.42 6.76 13.27
CA MET A 30 -4.90 6.58 14.66
C MET A 30 -6.06 5.58 14.74
N SER A 31 -6.84 5.39 13.69
CA SER A 31 -7.96 4.43 13.66
C SER A 31 -7.52 2.98 13.83
N GLY A 32 -6.28 2.66 13.50
CA GLY A 32 -5.74 1.30 13.53
C GLY A 32 -6.27 0.38 12.44
N THR A 33 -6.98 0.90 11.45
CA THR A 33 -7.61 0.14 10.36
C THR A 33 -6.62 -0.75 9.61
N LYS A 34 -5.37 -0.31 9.45
CA LYS A 34 -4.30 -1.07 8.74
C LYS A 34 -3.57 -2.09 9.62
N LEU A 35 -3.80 -2.12 10.93
CA LEU A 35 -3.13 -3.07 11.83
C LEU A 35 -3.30 -4.54 11.42
N PRO A 36 -4.48 -5.01 10.99
CA PRO A 36 -4.62 -6.38 10.50
C PRO A 36 -3.79 -6.66 9.25
N TYR A 37 -3.60 -5.68 8.36
CA TYR A 37 -2.78 -5.83 7.14
C TYR A 37 -1.29 -6.00 7.51
N LEU A 38 -0.81 -5.17 8.45
CA LEU A 38 0.56 -5.27 8.96
C LEU A 38 0.82 -6.63 9.63
N ARG A 39 -0.14 -7.16 10.39
CA ARG A 39 -0.03 -8.51 10.98
C ARG A 39 0.08 -9.58 9.91
N ASP A 40 -0.79 -9.55 8.89
CA ASP A 40 -0.71 -10.51 7.79
C ASP A 40 0.63 -10.44 7.03
N LEU A 41 1.20 -9.25 6.87
CA LEU A 41 2.52 -9.05 6.28
C LEU A 41 3.62 -9.65 7.16
N THR A 42 3.65 -9.27 8.45
CA THR A 42 4.69 -9.70 9.39
C THR A 42 4.67 -11.20 9.67
N ASP A 43 3.52 -11.87 9.54
CA ASP A 43 3.42 -13.33 9.63
C ASP A 43 4.16 -14.08 8.50
N LEU A 44 4.46 -13.40 7.38
CA LEU A 44 5.04 -14.02 6.17
C LEU A 44 6.46 -13.56 5.86
N VAL A 45 6.99 -12.60 6.61
CA VAL A 45 8.37 -12.12 6.48
C VAL A 45 9.18 -12.48 7.71
N ALA A 46 10.48 -12.69 7.53
CA ALA A 46 11.37 -12.98 8.64
C ALA A 46 11.55 -11.73 9.55
N PRO A 47 11.79 -11.90 10.86
CA PRO A 47 12.22 -10.81 11.72
C PRO A 47 13.45 -10.08 11.15
N GLY A 48 13.44 -8.75 11.18
CA GLY A 48 14.53 -7.93 10.63
C GLY A 48 14.55 -7.82 9.11
N ALA A 49 13.55 -8.36 8.40
CA ALA A 49 13.43 -8.21 6.94
C ALA A 49 13.44 -6.75 6.50
N HIS A 50 13.90 -6.50 5.29
CA HIS A 50 13.91 -5.19 4.66
C HIS A 50 12.63 -4.99 3.84
N LEU A 51 11.79 -4.08 4.30
CA LEU A 51 10.47 -3.82 3.75
C LEU A 51 10.45 -2.47 3.00
N LEU A 52 9.65 -2.39 1.95
CA LEU A 52 9.38 -1.13 1.24
C LEU A 52 7.93 -0.71 1.48
N ASP A 53 7.74 0.47 2.07
CA ASP A 53 6.44 1.15 2.21
C ASP A 53 6.20 2.00 0.96
N TYR A 54 5.40 1.52 0.01
CA TYR A 54 5.17 2.18 -1.27
C TYR A 54 3.85 2.96 -1.23
N GLY A 55 3.90 4.28 -1.49
CA GLY A 55 2.80 5.20 -1.20
C GLY A 55 2.69 5.47 0.30
N CYS A 56 3.83 5.70 0.93
CA CYS A 56 3.97 5.71 2.39
C CYS A 56 3.28 6.89 3.10
N GLY A 57 2.93 7.95 2.38
CA GLY A 57 2.34 9.16 2.96
C GLY A 57 3.17 9.69 4.13
N ILE A 58 2.57 9.75 5.32
CA ILE A 58 3.23 10.19 6.56
C ILE A 58 4.08 9.10 7.24
N GLY A 59 4.20 7.91 6.64
CA GLY A 59 5.03 6.79 7.08
C GLY A 59 4.60 6.11 8.38
N SER A 60 3.34 6.21 8.77
CA SER A 60 2.89 5.69 10.07
C SER A 60 3.01 4.18 10.18
N ASP A 61 2.75 3.45 9.09
CA ASP A 61 2.86 1.99 9.03
C ASP A 61 4.32 1.55 9.07
N GLY A 62 5.18 2.20 8.26
CA GLY A 62 6.61 1.92 8.23
C GLY A 62 7.32 2.23 9.55
N LEU A 63 6.98 3.35 10.21
CA LEU A 63 7.53 3.68 11.52
C LEU A 63 7.16 2.63 12.57
N ARG A 64 5.93 2.12 12.55
CA ARG A 64 5.49 1.03 13.41
C ARG A 64 6.26 -0.27 13.16
N LEU A 65 6.56 -0.57 11.89
CA LEU A 65 7.37 -1.72 11.53
C LEU A 65 8.83 -1.55 11.98
N ILE A 66 9.40 -0.34 11.90
CA ILE A 66 10.72 -0.06 12.46
C ILE A 66 10.74 -0.30 13.98
N GLU A 67 9.72 0.16 14.72
CA GLU A 67 9.57 -0.09 16.16
C GLU A 67 9.44 -1.60 16.46
N ALA A 68 8.88 -2.38 15.53
CA ALA A 68 8.80 -3.85 15.62
C ALA A 68 10.08 -4.58 15.17
N GLY A 69 11.16 -3.86 14.83
CA GLY A 69 12.47 -4.42 14.51
C GLY A 69 12.70 -4.75 13.03
N TYR A 70 11.85 -4.26 12.11
CA TYR A 70 12.08 -4.37 10.67
C TYR A 70 12.92 -3.21 10.14
N ARG A 71 13.65 -3.44 9.06
CA ARG A 71 14.27 -2.37 8.27
C ARG A 71 13.23 -1.88 7.26
N VAL A 72 13.01 -0.57 7.17
CA VAL A 72 12.00 -0.02 6.24
C VAL A 72 12.62 1.07 5.39
N SER A 73 12.38 0.97 4.08
CA SER A 73 12.51 2.07 3.12
C SER A 73 11.13 2.60 2.79
N PHE A 74 11.03 3.87 2.45
CA PHE A 74 9.79 4.56 2.12
C PHE A 74 9.85 5.05 0.68
N ALA A 75 8.71 5.08 0.00
CA ALA A 75 8.59 5.63 -1.35
C ALA A 75 7.27 6.36 -1.51
N ASP A 76 7.32 7.60 -1.97
CA ASP A 76 6.17 8.43 -2.31
C ASP A 76 6.64 9.63 -3.15
N PHE A 77 5.72 10.45 -3.63
CA PHE A 77 6.03 11.74 -4.26
C PHE A 77 6.58 12.75 -3.26
N ASP A 78 7.32 13.77 -3.71
CA ASP A 78 7.69 14.89 -2.85
C ASP A 78 6.49 15.80 -2.59
N ASN A 79 5.84 15.61 -1.46
CA ASN A 79 4.62 16.26 -1.04
C ASN A 79 4.67 16.64 0.48
N PRO A 80 3.67 17.36 1.02
CA PRO A 80 3.63 17.70 2.44
C PRO A 80 3.76 16.48 3.36
N SER A 81 3.17 15.33 2.99
CA SER A 81 3.19 14.11 3.79
C SER A 81 4.60 13.51 3.90
N THR A 82 5.35 13.42 2.80
CA THR A 82 6.73 12.91 2.82
C THR A 82 7.69 13.88 3.47
N ARG A 83 7.47 15.19 3.37
CA ARG A 83 8.25 16.19 4.14
C ARG A 83 8.02 16.01 5.63
N TYR A 84 6.78 15.76 6.06
CA TYR A 84 6.46 15.44 7.45
C TYR A 84 7.08 14.10 7.88
N LEU A 85 7.06 13.06 7.03
CA LEU A 85 7.76 11.80 7.31
C LEU A 85 9.25 12.01 7.53
N ARG A 86 9.94 12.77 6.65
CA ARG A 86 11.37 13.07 6.81
C ARG A 86 11.65 13.81 8.12
N TRP A 87 10.77 14.72 8.54
CA TRP A 87 10.85 15.36 9.85
C TRP A 87 10.68 14.32 10.98
N ARG A 88 9.67 13.45 10.90
CA ARG A 88 9.42 12.37 11.90
C ARG A 88 10.63 11.45 12.07
N LEU A 89 11.31 11.10 10.99
CA LEU A 89 12.52 10.25 11.01
C LEU A 89 13.67 10.98 11.74
N ARG A 90 13.93 12.23 11.40
CA ARG A 90 14.97 13.02 12.06
C ARG A 90 14.72 13.17 13.55
N GLU A 91 13.51 13.53 13.96
CA GLU A 91 13.15 13.69 15.38
C GLU A 91 13.32 12.41 16.20
N ARG A 92 13.26 11.24 15.54
CA ARG A 92 13.46 9.93 16.17
C ARG A 92 14.89 9.41 16.06
N GLY A 93 15.77 10.13 15.39
CA GLY A 93 17.13 9.65 15.11
C GLY A 93 17.16 8.39 14.23
N LEU A 94 16.15 8.22 13.35
CA LEU A 94 16.03 7.08 12.45
C LEU A 94 16.65 7.43 11.09
N ASP A 95 17.55 6.56 10.62
CA ASP A 95 18.14 6.63 9.28
C ASP A 95 17.43 5.59 8.39
N ALA A 96 16.46 6.05 7.61
CA ALA A 96 15.68 5.21 6.69
C ALA A 96 15.54 5.92 5.33
N PRO A 97 15.80 5.22 4.21
CA PRO A 97 15.67 5.79 2.87
C PRO A 97 14.23 6.24 2.59
N VAL A 98 14.08 7.41 1.94
CA VAL A 98 12.80 7.94 1.45
C VAL A 98 12.98 8.32 -0.01
N TYR A 99 12.53 7.44 -0.91
CA TYR A 99 12.62 7.60 -2.37
C TYR A 99 11.54 8.55 -2.86
N ASP A 100 11.93 9.49 -3.71
CA ASP A 100 11.04 10.43 -4.40
C ASP A 100 10.65 9.83 -5.75
N LEU A 101 9.41 9.36 -5.86
CA LEU A 101 8.88 8.69 -7.07
C LEU A 101 8.78 9.59 -8.30
N ASP A 102 8.93 10.91 -8.14
CA ASP A 102 9.04 11.84 -9.27
C ASP A 102 10.44 11.81 -9.91
N ARG A 103 11.45 11.35 -9.19
CA ARG A 103 12.86 11.43 -9.59
C ARG A 103 13.52 10.07 -9.76
N GLU A 104 13.10 9.10 -8.97
CA GLU A 104 13.77 7.80 -8.91
C GLU A 104 12.81 6.65 -8.65
N ARG A 105 13.22 5.45 -9.02
CA ARG A 105 12.52 4.22 -8.66
C ARG A 105 13.21 3.59 -7.45
N PRO A 106 12.45 3.06 -6.47
CA PRO A 106 13.05 2.27 -5.42
C PRO A 106 13.84 1.09 -6.01
N PRO A 107 15.01 0.75 -5.47
CA PRO A 107 15.80 -0.37 -5.96
C PRO A 107 15.08 -1.69 -5.74
N ALA A 108 15.43 -2.70 -6.54
CA ALA A 108 15.03 -4.09 -6.27
C ALA A 108 15.77 -4.65 -5.05
N GLY A 109 15.28 -5.79 -4.53
CA GLY A 109 15.97 -6.54 -3.48
C GLY A 109 15.43 -6.31 -2.08
N HIS A 110 14.25 -5.71 -1.95
CA HIS A 110 13.52 -5.75 -0.69
C HIS A 110 12.92 -7.16 -0.47
N ASP A 111 12.85 -7.61 0.79
CA ASP A 111 12.21 -8.88 1.13
C ASP A 111 10.71 -8.83 0.88
N ALA A 112 10.09 -7.67 1.14
CA ALA A 112 8.71 -7.41 0.78
C ALA A 112 8.47 -5.93 0.47
N VAL A 113 7.49 -5.68 -0.41
CA VAL A 113 6.87 -4.36 -0.62
C VAL A 113 5.41 -4.43 -0.21
N TYR A 114 4.95 -3.38 0.42
CA TYR A 114 3.52 -3.22 0.71
C TYR A 114 3.02 -1.85 0.28
N ALA A 115 1.76 -1.83 -0.16
CA ALA A 115 1.05 -0.62 -0.56
C ALA A 115 -0.40 -0.73 -0.09
N PHE A 116 -0.77 0.09 0.90
CA PHE A 116 -2.10 0.04 1.51
C PHE A 116 -2.88 1.32 1.23
N ASP A 117 -4.03 1.17 0.60
CA ASP A 117 -4.92 2.25 0.16
C ASP A 117 -4.20 3.23 -0.78
N VAL A 118 -3.53 2.68 -1.81
CA VAL A 118 -2.76 3.41 -2.83
C VAL A 118 -3.26 3.12 -4.23
N ILE A 119 -3.53 1.85 -4.56
CA ILE A 119 -3.80 1.40 -5.92
C ILE A 119 -5.06 2.03 -6.53
N GLU A 120 -6.03 2.42 -5.72
CA GLU A 120 -7.24 3.14 -6.13
C GLU A 120 -6.98 4.59 -6.57
N HIS A 121 -5.79 5.13 -6.30
CA HIS A 121 -5.38 6.47 -6.69
C HIS A 121 -4.54 6.51 -7.95
N VAL A 122 -4.08 5.35 -8.46
CA VAL A 122 -3.21 5.29 -9.63
C VAL A 122 -4.00 5.06 -10.93
N PRO A 123 -3.58 5.67 -12.06
CA PRO A 123 -4.30 5.53 -13.33
C PRO A 123 -4.18 4.13 -13.95
N ASP A 124 -3.06 3.43 -13.75
CA ASP A 124 -2.80 2.07 -14.23
C ASP A 124 -2.50 1.11 -13.07
N ALA A 125 -3.54 0.44 -12.60
CA ALA A 125 -3.42 -0.50 -11.50
C ALA A 125 -2.53 -1.73 -11.82
N PHE A 126 -2.46 -2.17 -13.09
CA PHE A 126 -1.60 -3.31 -13.46
C PHE A 126 -0.13 -2.88 -13.63
N GLY A 127 0.11 -1.70 -14.19
CA GLY A 127 1.44 -1.09 -14.23
C GLY A 127 1.98 -0.89 -12.81
N PHE A 128 1.14 -0.41 -11.90
CA PHE A 128 1.49 -0.27 -10.49
C PHE A 128 1.88 -1.59 -9.84
N LEU A 129 1.10 -2.68 -10.06
CA LEU A 129 1.48 -4.00 -9.56
C LEU A 129 2.82 -4.47 -10.13
N ALA A 130 3.10 -4.20 -11.41
CA ALA A 130 4.38 -4.55 -12.02
C ALA A 130 5.55 -3.75 -11.39
N GLU A 131 5.33 -2.50 -11.00
CA GLU A 131 6.33 -1.71 -10.26
C GLU A 131 6.61 -2.32 -8.87
N LEU A 132 5.58 -2.69 -8.13
CA LEU A 132 5.75 -3.38 -6.85
C LEU A 132 6.50 -4.71 -7.03
N GLU A 133 6.12 -5.51 -8.04
CA GLU A 133 6.74 -6.80 -8.35
C GLU A 133 8.24 -6.67 -8.71
N ALA A 134 8.65 -5.51 -9.24
CA ALA A 134 10.06 -5.25 -9.56
C ALA A 134 10.90 -4.88 -8.32
N CYS A 135 10.27 -4.43 -7.22
CA CYS A 135 10.96 -3.94 -6.03
C CYS A 135 11.29 -5.05 -5.02
N ALA A 136 10.52 -6.15 -4.98
CA ALA A 136 10.60 -7.10 -3.88
C ALA A 136 10.19 -8.53 -4.24
N ASP A 137 10.61 -9.49 -3.38
CA ASP A 137 10.26 -10.91 -3.49
C ASP A 137 8.84 -11.24 -3.03
N LEU A 138 8.24 -10.39 -2.21
CA LEU A 138 6.86 -10.53 -1.71
C LEU A 138 6.12 -9.19 -1.91
N VAL A 139 4.93 -9.26 -2.49
CA VAL A 139 4.02 -8.12 -2.63
C VAL A 139 2.83 -8.28 -1.70
N CYS A 140 2.55 -7.25 -0.90
CA CYS A 140 1.38 -7.15 -0.03
C CYS A 140 0.59 -5.89 -0.42
N VAL A 141 -0.60 -6.07 -0.99
CA VAL A 141 -1.42 -4.95 -1.45
C VAL A 141 -2.89 -5.21 -1.19
N ASN A 142 -3.65 -4.17 -0.89
CA ASN A 142 -5.09 -4.27 -0.81
C ASN A 142 -5.78 -3.62 -2.02
N PHE A 143 -6.91 -4.19 -2.41
CA PHE A 143 -7.80 -3.67 -3.44
C PHE A 143 -9.11 -3.26 -2.78
N LEU A 144 -9.42 -1.98 -2.79
CA LEU A 144 -10.66 -1.47 -2.23
C LEU A 144 -11.78 -1.68 -3.25
N ARG A 145 -12.87 -2.35 -2.82
CA ARG A 145 -14.10 -2.42 -3.60
C ARG A 145 -15.07 -1.37 -3.10
N GLU A 146 -15.30 -0.36 -3.90
CA GLU A 146 -16.30 0.64 -3.61
C GLU A 146 -17.68 0.20 -4.06
N THR A 147 -18.71 0.63 -3.33
CA THR A 147 -20.09 0.59 -3.77
C THR A 147 -20.48 1.97 -4.33
N PRO A 148 -21.46 2.06 -5.24
CA PRO A 148 -21.90 3.34 -5.80
C PRO A 148 -22.28 4.39 -4.73
N ASP A 149 -22.81 3.94 -3.60
CA ASP A 149 -23.24 4.80 -2.48
C ASP A 149 -22.06 5.28 -1.61
N GLU A 150 -20.90 4.64 -1.73
CA GLU A 150 -19.68 4.93 -0.97
C GLU A 150 -18.56 5.48 -1.86
N ALA A 151 -18.85 5.75 -3.15
CA ALA A 151 -17.85 6.25 -4.09
C ALA A 151 -17.27 7.57 -3.58
N ILE A 152 -16.02 7.51 -3.14
CA ILE A 152 -15.26 8.68 -2.75
C ILE A 152 -14.75 9.31 -4.05
N ALA A 153 -15.01 10.58 -4.27
CA ALA A 153 -14.61 11.29 -5.50
C ALA A 153 -13.10 11.18 -5.80
N LEU A 154 -12.31 10.81 -4.79
CA LEU A 154 -10.85 10.65 -4.83
C LEU A 154 -10.39 9.26 -5.32
N HIS A 155 -11.29 8.27 -5.42
CA HIS A 155 -10.95 6.90 -5.77
C HIS A 155 -11.38 6.56 -7.20
N ARG A 156 -10.56 5.78 -7.87
CA ARG A 156 -10.89 5.18 -9.17
C ARG A 156 -11.55 3.82 -8.95
N GLU A 157 -12.56 3.51 -9.75
CA GLU A 157 -13.14 2.17 -9.74
C GLU A 157 -12.09 1.14 -10.17
N LEU A 158 -11.78 0.22 -9.26
CA LEU A 158 -10.80 -0.83 -9.49
C LEU A 158 -11.43 -2.06 -10.15
N PRO A 159 -10.78 -2.67 -11.15
CA PRO A 159 -11.19 -3.96 -11.70
C PRO A 159 -10.82 -5.11 -10.74
N VAL A 160 -11.37 -5.10 -9.51
CA VAL A 160 -10.97 -5.98 -8.39
C VAL A 160 -10.92 -7.45 -8.78
N ARG A 161 -11.89 -7.95 -9.59
CA ARG A 161 -11.88 -9.35 -10.04
C ARG A 161 -10.65 -9.67 -10.88
N ARG A 162 -10.21 -8.75 -11.75
CA ARG A 162 -9.03 -8.93 -12.60
C ARG A 162 -7.74 -8.83 -11.78
N LEU A 163 -7.68 -7.92 -10.82
CA LEU A 163 -6.54 -7.77 -9.89
C LEU A 163 -6.39 -9.02 -9.01
N LEU A 164 -7.48 -9.56 -8.49
CA LEU A 164 -7.46 -10.83 -7.77
C LEU A 164 -7.02 -12.01 -8.66
N ALA A 165 -7.46 -12.03 -9.92
CA ALA A 165 -7.02 -13.04 -10.89
C ALA A 165 -5.52 -12.90 -11.20
N HIS A 166 -5.00 -11.68 -11.30
CA HIS A 166 -3.57 -11.41 -11.43
C HIS A 166 -2.79 -11.97 -10.24
N ALA A 167 -3.14 -11.61 -9.01
CA ALA A 167 -2.50 -12.16 -7.82
C ALA A 167 -2.57 -13.69 -7.75
N ALA A 168 -3.69 -14.29 -8.14
CA ALA A 168 -3.86 -15.75 -8.20
C ALA A 168 -3.06 -16.42 -9.32
N SER A 169 -2.71 -15.69 -10.40
CA SER A 169 -1.81 -16.18 -11.46
C SER A 169 -0.35 -16.20 -11.03
N ARG A 170 -0.03 -15.47 -9.98
CA ARG A 170 1.25 -15.46 -9.27
C ARG A 170 1.25 -16.52 -8.16
N ARG A 171 2.33 -16.60 -7.38
CA ARG A 171 2.37 -17.47 -6.20
C ARG A 171 1.65 -16.81 -5.02
N LEU A 172 0.31 -16.87 -5.02
CA LEU A 172 -0.52 -16.34 -3.94
C LEU A 172 -0.26 -17.13 -2.64
N LEU A 173 0.11 -16.44 -1.58
CA LEU A 173 0.38 -16.99 -0.24
C LEU A 173 -0.79 -16.78 0.71
N ARG A 174 -1.41 -15.59 0.65
CA ARG A 174 -2.52 -15.22 1.53
C ARG A 174 -3.52 -14.33 0.80
N TYR A 175 -4.80 -14.56 1.08
CA TYR A 175 -5.91 -13.68 0.74
C TYR A 175 -6.78 -13.49 1.96
N ARG A 176 -7.11 -12.23 2.26
CA ARG A 176 -8.06 -11.85 3.32
C ARG A 176 -9.01 -10.79 2.80
N ARG A 177 -10.19 -10.73 3.41
CA ARG A 177 -11.13 -9.63 3.20
C ARG A 177 -11.34 -8.91 4.52
N TYR A 178 -11.13 -7.61 4.52
CA TYR A 178 -11.26 -6.77 5.69
C TYR A 178 -12.35 -5.71 5.47
N HIS A 179 -13.01 -5.33 6.55
CA HIS A 179 -14.01 -4.26 6.57
C HIS A 179 -15.09 -4.42 5.49
N GLY A 180 -15.40 -5.67 5.09
CA GLY A 180 -16.41 -5.99 4.09
C GLY A 180 -16.02 -5.66 2.64
N ARG A 181 -15.03 -4.81 2.39
CA ARG A 181 -14.71 -4.27 1.06
C ARG A 181 -13.23 -4.28 0.65
N SER A 182 -12.31 -4.39 1.60
CA SER A 182 -10.88 -4.40 1.30
C SER A 182 -10.35 -5.82 1.09
N HIS A 183 -9.79 -6.10 -0.06
CA HIS A 183 -9.25 -7.38 -0.48
C HIS A 183 -7.73 -7.36 -0.36
N LEU A 184 -7.18 -7.82 0.76
CA LEU A 184 -5.75 -7.94 0.97
C LEU A 184 -5.21 -9.20 0.29
N VAL A 185 -4.16 -9.05 -0.50
CA VAL A 185 -3.42 -10.16 -1.12
C VAL A 185 -1.93 -10.08 -0.78
N LEU A 186 -1.35 -11.25 -0.50
CA LEU A 186 0.09 -11.42 -0.35
C LEU A 186 0.53 -12.50 -1.32
N TYR A 187 1.44 -12.17 -2.22
CA TYR A 187 1.91 -13.09 -3.25
C TYR A 187 3.37 -12.83 -3.61
N ARG A 188 4.06 -13.87 -4.15
CA ARG A 188 5.39 -13.70 -4.73
C ARG A 188 5.29 -13.51 -6.23
N PRO A 189 6.05 -12.57 -6.82
CA PRO A 189 6.22 -12.48 -8.27
C PRO A 189 6.70 -13.82 -8.84
N GLY A 190 6.19 -14.21 -9.98
CA GLY A 190 6.49 -15.49 -10.58
C GLY A 190 5.25 -16.30 -10.89
N ARG A 191 5.36 -17.39 -11.67
CA ARG A 191 4.20 -18.19 -12.06
C ARG A 191 3.58 -18.91 -10.86
N GLY A 192 2.30 -18.64 -10.62
CA GLY A 192 1.49 -19.33 -9.62
C GLY A 192 1.17 -20.75 -10.03
N SER A 193 0.89 -21.59 -9.03
CA SER A 193 0.41 -22.96 -9.21
C SER A 193 -1.11 -23.04 -9.07
N LEU A 194 -1.69 -24.21 -9.38
CA LEU A 194 -3.12 -24.50 -9.09
C LEU A 194 -3.48 -24.24 -7.61
N ARG A 195 -2.52 -24.41 -6.69
CA ARG A 195 -2.69 -24.10 -5.26
C ARG A 195 -3.01 -22.63 -5.00
N SER A 196 -2.42 -21.70 -5.77
CA SER A 196 -2.70 -20.25 -5.65
C SER A 196 -4.18 -19.93 -5.96
N ARG A 197 -4.75 -20.60 -6.96
CA ARG A 197 -6.16 -20.43 -7.33
C ARG A 197 -7.12 -21.00 -6.28
N ALA A 198 -6.75 -22.14 -5.68
CA ALA A 198 -7.51 -22.77 -4.59
C ALA A 198 -7.48 -21.90 -3.31
N ALA A 199 -6.35 -21.29 -2.98
CA ALA A 199 -6.21 -20.39 -1.82
C ALA A 199 -7.12 -19.16 -1.95
N LEU A 200 -7.24 -18.58 -3.15
CA LEU A 200 -8.16 -17.48 -3.40
C LEU A 200 -9.63 -17.92 -3.22
N ALA A 201 -10.01 -19.10 -3.74
CA ALA A 201 -11.36 -19.63 -3.59
C ALA A 201 -11.70 -19.90 -2.12
N ALA A 202 -10.80 -20.53 -1.36
CA ALA A 202 -10.98 -20.80 0.06
C ALA A 202 -11.09 -19.52 0.91
N GLY A 203 -10.31 -18.48 0.58
CA GLY A 203 -10.39 -17.17 1.24
C GLY A 203 -11.71 -16.46 1.00
N ARG A 204 -12.31 -16.61 -0.20
CA ARG A 204 -13.63 -16.05 -0.52
C ARG A 204 -14.79 -16.74 0.20
N LEU A 205 -14.62 -18.00 0.58
CA LEU A 205 -15.63 -18.74 1.36
C LEU A 205 -15.60 -18.43 2.85
N ARG A 206 -14.52 -17.83 3.36
CA ARG A 206 -14.35 -17.47 4.77
C ARG A 206 -14.61 -15.98 5.06
N SER A 207 -15.00 -15.23 4.08
CA SER A 207 -15.36 -13.79 4.11
C SER A 207 -16.88 -13.65 3.91
#